data_83251f7edfdadc05833068bde54ad633
#
_entry.id   83251f7edfdadc05833068bde54ad633
#
_cell.length_a   1.000
_cell.length_b   1.000
_cell.length_c   1.000
_cell.angle_alpha   90.00
_cell.angle_beta   90.00
_cell.angle_gamma   90.00
#
_symmetry.space_group_name_H-M   'P 1'
#
loop_
_entity.id
_entity.type
_entity.pdbx_description
1 polymer ?
#
loop_
_entity_poly.entity_id
_entity_poly.type
_entity_poly.pdbx_seq_one_letter_code
_entity_poly.pdbx_strand_id
1 'polypeptide(L)'
;MKKILFVLGFAVLSLIACQSESTRISNANKKLGTRQKPIRMYFVPSLEAGKVVASGEAIAEALHKATGYHFKVAVPTSYAAVIEALGTYQADIAWLPTYAYVLAKQKYDANVRLMTVRNDLTKYRGQFVTNNPNINSLEDIQGKIIAYTDAASTSGYIYPSAILKEKGIVPKDHIFAGGHPQALLAVYSGRADVATTYWSPADSSGMPMDAREKLFSTHPDVFEKLRIIGFTDWIPNDTVTFRKNMPEELEKEVVKALYDFAQSPQGKATLKTLYDVDGLEHASDADYEVVREALRAMNMDPAEMLK
;
A
#
# COMPACT_ATOMS: atom_id res chain seq x y z
N MET A 1 -2.41 -58.21 28.68
CA MET A 1 -3.55 -57.46 28.15
C MET A 1 -3.43 -55.99 28.63
N LYS A 2 -2.75 -55.11 27.89
CA LYS A 2 -2.71 -53.61 28.07
C LYS A 2 -1.84 -52.97 26.99
N LYS A 3 -2.24 -53.03 25.70
CA LYS A 3 -1.57 -52.31 24.58
C LYS A 3 -2.52 -52.06 23.40
N ILE A 4 -3.73 -51.58 23.61
CA ILE A 4 -4.63 -51.16 22.48
C ILE A 4 -5.49 -50.00 22.96
N LEU A 5 -4.94 -48.86 23.34
CA LEU A 5 -5.73 -47.64 23.61
C LEU A 5 -5.02 -46.33 23.27
N PHE A 6 -4.02 -46.35 22.39
CA PHE A 6 -3.26 -45.11 22.08
C PHE A 6 -3.23 -44.71 20.59
N VAL A 7 -4.02 -45.37 19.73
CA VAL A 7 -4.02 -45.09 18.28
C VAL A 7 -5.24 -44.30 17.80
N LEU A 8 -6.28 -44.17 18.61
CA LEU A 8 -7.52 -43.46 18.19
C LEU A 8 -7.52 -41.94 18.46
N GLY A 9 -6.53 -41.41 19.18
CA GLY A 9 -6.47 -39.99 19.54
C GLY A 9 -5.84 -39.08 18.45
N PHE A 10 -5.11 -39.63 17.48
CA PHE A 10 -4.33 -38.83 16.51
C PHE A 10 -5.08 -38.60 15.17
N ALA A 11 -6.16 -39.33 14.93
CA ALA A 11 -6.91 -39.22 13.66
C ALA A 11 -7.98 -38.12 13.64
N VAL A 12 -8.31 -37.51 14.78
CA VAL A 12 -9.37 -36.48 14.87
C VAL A 12 -8.80 -35.06 14.70
N LEU A 13 -7.49 -34.83 14.86
CA LEU A 13 -6.86 -33.54 14.73
C LEU A 13 -6.51 -33.17 13.28
N SER A 14 -6.56 -34.08 12.35
CA SER A 14 -6.22 -33.82 10.91
C SER A 14 -7.43 -33.44 10.03
N LEU A 15 -8.65 -33.37 10.57
CA LEU A 15 -9.86 -33.04 9.78
C LEU A 15 -10.24 -31.53 9.80
N ILE A 16 -9.47 -30.67 10.46
CA ILE A 16 -9.76 -29.22 10.52
C ILE A 16 -9.05 -28.42 9.40
N ALA A 17 -8.21 -29.05 8.59
CA ALA A 17 -7.25 -28.35 7.73
C ALA A 17 -7.61 -28.21 6.24
N CYS A 18 -8.80 -28.56 5.76
CA CYS A 18 -9.13 -28.38 4.35
C CYS A 18 -10.60 -27.99 4.15
N GLN A 19 -10.96 -26.78 4.55
CA GLN A 19 -12.18 -26.19 4.00
C GLN A 19 -11.96 -25.93 2.52
N SER A 20 -12.87 -26.42 1.65
CA SER A 20 -12.82 -26.12 0.22
C SER A 20 -12.90 -24.61 0.00
N GLU A 21 -12.30 -24.11 -1.07
CA GLU A 21 -12.32 -22.68 -1.41
C GLU A 21 -13.77 -22.15 -1.49
N SER A 22 -14.68 -22.93 -2.06
CA SER A 22 -16.12 -22.60 -2.10
C SER A 22 -16.73 -22.40 -0.71
N THR A 23 -16.36 -23.23 0.27
CA THR A 23 -16.82 -23.07 1.66
C THR A 23 -16.26 -21.81 2.30
N ARG A 24 -14.99 -21.49 2.04
CA ARG A 24 -14.34 -20.25 2.53
C ARG A 24 -15.03 -19.01 1.94
N ILE A 25 -15.31 -18.99 0.64
CA ILE A 25 -16.04 -17.92 -0.05
C ILE A 25 -17.43 -17.76 0.53
N SER A 26 -18.19 -18.84 0.62
CA SER A 26 -19.56 -18.84 1.19
C SER A 26 -19.55 -18.27 2.61
N ASN A 27 -18.63 -18.74 3.45
CA ASN A 27 -18.48 -18.24 4.80
C ASN A 27 -18.07 -16.75 4.79
N ALA A 28 -17.17 -16.31 3.91
CA ALA A 28 -16.75 -14.92 3.81
C ALA A 28 -17.92 -14.00 3.42
N ASN A 29 -18.79 -14.43 2.53
CA ASN A 29 -19.90 -13.63 1.99
C ASN A 29 -21.17 -13.66 2.86
N LYS A 30 -21.37 -14.72 3.65
CA LYS A 30 -22.57 -14.87 4.47
C LYS A 30 -22.70 -13.74 5.47
N LYS A 31 -23.78 -12.96 5.37
CA LYS A 31 -24.06 -11.79 6.22
C LYS A 31 -22.98 -10.69 6.20
N LEU A 32 -22.16 -10.61 5.13
CA LEU A 32 -21.17 -9.53 4.97
C LEU A 32 -21.88 -8.17 4.96
N GLY A 33 -21.31 -7.19 5.62
CA GLY A 33 -21.88 -5.85 5.77
C GLY A 33 -22.82 -5.68 6.95
N THR A 34 -23.16 -6.76 7.69
CA THR A 34 -23.96 -6.64 8.92
C THR A 34 -23.09 -6.23 10.12
N ARG A 35 -23.73 -5.78 11.20
CA ARG A 35 -23.03 -5.43 12.46
C ARG A 35 -22.20 -6.57 13.04
N GLN A 36 -22.66 -7.83 12.88
CA GLN A 36 -21.94 -9.03 13.35
C GLN A 36 -20.80 -9.41 12.41
N LYS A 37 -20.89 -9.00 11.15
CA LYS A 37 -19.89 -9.27 10.11
C LYS A 37 -19.65 -8.04 9.24
N PRO A 38 -18.97 -7.03 9.76
CA PRO A 38 -18.68 -5.81 9.01
C PRO A 38 -17.74 -6.07 7.83
N ILE A 39 -17.82 -5.24 6.81
CA ILE A 39 -16.86 -5.18 5.72
C ILE A 39 -15.53 -4.67 6.31
N ARG A 40 -14.45 -5.42 6.12
CA ARG A 40 -13.14 -5.07 6.66
C ARG A 40 -12.33 -4.32 5.62
N MET A 41 -12.02 -3.08 5.92
CA MET A 41 -11.27 -2.16 5.08
C MET A 41 -9.89 -1.94 5.69
N TYR A 42 -8.85 -2.40 5.00
CA TYR A 42 -7.47 -2.37 5.47
C TYR A 42 -6.65 -1.32 4.71
N PHE A 43 -5.73 -0.71 5.42
CA PHE A 43 -4.80 0.29 4.91
C PHE A 43 -3.36 -0.14 5.15
N VAL A 44 -2.45 0.18 4.22
CA VAL A 44 -1.03 -0.06 4.43
C VAL A 44 -0.44 0.97 5.41
N PRO A 45 0.57 0.61 6.22
CA PRO A 45 1.21 1.51 7.19
C PRO A 45 2.25 2.43 6.51
N SER A 46 1.87 3.13 5.43
CA SER A 46 2.79 3.99 4.68
C SER A 46 3.07 5.32 5.35
N LEU A 47 2.18 5.76 6.23
CA LEU A 47 2.24 7.00 7.02
C LEU A 47 2.02 6.69 8.51
N GLU A 48 1.83 7.76 9.32
CA GLU A 48 1.53 7.62 10.75
C GLU A 48 0.22 6.85 10.99
N ALA A 49 0.31 5.72 11.67
CA ALA A 49 -0.81 4.79 11.82
C ALA A 49 -2.06 5.44 12.45
N GLY A 50 -1.90 6.34 13.42
CA GLY A 50 -3.02 7.04 14.05
C GLY A 50 -3.84 7.89 13.08
N LYS A 51 -3.18 8.61 12.19
CA LYS A 51 -3.84 9.41 11.13
C LYS A 51 -4.55 8.51 10.12
N VAL A 52 -3.91 7.41 9.73
CA VAL A 52 -4.50 6.45 8.79
C VAL A 52 -5.76 5.80 9.37
N VAL A 53 -5.72 5.38 10.64
CA VAL A 53 -6.90 4.81 11.32
C VAL A 53 -8.03 5.83 11.41
N ALA A 54 -7.75 7.06 11.89
CA ALA A 54 -8.79 8.09 12.05
C ALA A 54 -9.47 8.46 10.72
N SER A 55 -8.69 8.60 9.64
CA SER A 55 -9.23 8.87 8.30
C SER A 55 -10.03 7.68 7.76
N GLY A 56 -9.52 6.45 7.97
CA GLY A 56 -10.22 5.22 7.58
C GLY A 56 -11.57 5.06 8.30
N GLU A 57 -11.63 5.40 9.59
CA GLU A 57 -12.88 5.37 10.36
C GLU A 57 -13.88 6.44 9.87
N ALA A 58 -13.41 7.63 9.49
CA ALA A 58 -14.26 8.66 8.89
C ALA A 58 -14.84 8.20 7.53
N ILE A 59 -14.04 7.53 6.70
CA ILE A 59 -14.52 6.89 5.46
C ILE A 59 -15.56 5.82 5.80
N ALA A 60 -15.27 4.92 6.74
CA ALA A 60 -16.17 3.84 7.15
C ALA A 60 -17.51 4.37 7.65
N GLU A 61 -17.53 5.46 8.41
CA GLU A 61 -18.76 6.11 8.88
C GLU A 61 -19.57 6.71 7.71
N ALA A 62 -18.91 7.38 6.78
CA ALA A 62 -19.57 7.94 5.59
C ALA A 62 -20.19 6.84 4.72
N LEU A 63 -19.46 5.74 4.50
CA LEU A 63 -19.95 4.59 3.77
C LEU A 63 -21.14 3.91 4.48
N HIS A 64 -21.07 3.79 5.82
CA HIS A 64 -22.20 3.26 6.60
C HIS A 64 -23.46 4.12 6.42
N LYS A 65 -23.33 5.44 6.47
CA LYS A 65 -24.46 6.37 6.23
C LYS A 65 -25.04 6.24 4.83
N ALA A 66 -24.18 6.02 3.82
CA ALA A 66 -24.60 5.94 2.43
C ALA A 66 -25.24 4.59 2.04
N THR A 67 -24.73 3.48 2.61
CA THR A 67 -25.10 2.11 2.19
C THR A 67 -25.88 1.31 3.25
N GLY A 68 -25.83 1.73 4.51
CA GLY A 68 -26.34 0.94 5.64
C GLY A 68 -25.43 -0.22 6.05
N TYR A 69 -24.37 -0.52 5.30
CA TYR A 69 -23.40 -1.56 5.67
C TYR A 69 -22.49 -1.12 6.81
N HIS A 70 -22.09 -2.07 7.65
CA HIS A 70 -21.11 -1.82 8.70
C HIS A 70 -19.70 -2.11 8.19
N PHE A 71 -18.76 -1.26 8.59
CA PHE A 71 -17.35 -1.36 8.24
C PHE A 71 -16.48 -1.50 9.48
N LYS A 72 -15.31 -2.12 9.32
CA LYS A 72 -14.25 -2.19 10.33
C LYS A 72 -12.92 -1.87 9.67
N VAL A 73 -12.21 -0.89 10.22
CA VAL A 73 -10.90 -0.44 9.74
C VAL A 73 -9.78 -1.15 10.48
N ALA A 74 -8.69 -1.44 9.78
CA ALA A 74 -7.43 -1.89 10.37
C ALA A 74 -6.22 -1.42 9.55
N VAL A 75 -5.10 -1.24 10.25
CA VAL A 75 -3.79 -0.94 9.68
C VAL A 75 -2.82 -2.02 10.20
N PRO A 76 -2.56 -3.08 9.44
CA PRO A 76 -1.57 -4.09 9.77
C PRO A 76 -0.15 -3.52 9.82
N THR A 77 0.79 -4.33 10.32
CA THR A 77 2.19 -3.89 10.54
C THR A 77 3.05 -3.85 9.28
N SER A 78 2.58 -4.43 8.16
CA SER A 78 3.31 -4.43 6.88
C SER A 78 2.36 -4.48 5.69
N TYR A 79 2.85 -4.12 4.51
CA TYR A 79 2.10 -4.20 3.26
C TYR A 79 1.78 -5.66 2.90
N ALA A 80 2.72 -6.57 3.12
CA ALA A 80 2.51 -8.00 2.91
C ALA A 80 1.33 -8.53 3.74
N ALA A 81 1.19 -8.10 5.00
CA ALA A 81 0.07 -8.50 5.85
C ALA A 81 -1.29 -8.04 5.31
N VAL A 82 -1.36 -6.87 4.63
CA VAL A 82 -2.58 -6.40 3.98
C VAL A 82 -2.91 -7.26 2.75
N ILE A 83 -1.90 -7.59 1.93
CA ILE A 83 -2.05 -8.46 0.75
C ILE A 83 -2.57 -9.85 1.18
N GLU A 84 -1.93 -10.47 2.19
CA GLU A 84 -2.35 -11.78 2.73
C GLU A 84 -3.77 -11.74 3.30
N ALA A 85 -4.15 -10.64 3.94
CA ALA A 85 -5.50 -10.47 4.49
C ALA A 85 -6.58 -10.50 3.41
N LEU A 86 -6.34 -9.95 2.20
CA LEU A 86 -7.25 -10.07 1.05
C LEU A 86 -7.38 -11.54 0.61
N GLY A 87 -6.25 -12.24 0.45
CA GLY A 87 -6.21 -13.62 0.00
C GLY A 87 -6.80 -14.62 0.97
N THR A 88 -6.75 -14.32 2.26
CA THR A 88 -7.27 -15.18 3.34
C THR A 88 -8.68 -14.79 3.78
N TYR A 89 -9.33 -13.87 3.06
CA TYR A 89 -10.66 -13.35 3.42
C TYR A 89 -10.72 -12.69 4.81
N GLN A 90 -9.61 -12.15 5.29
CA GLN A 90 -9.54 -11.34 6.52
C GLN A 90 -9.70 -9.85 6.25
N ALA A 91 -9.45 -9.40 5.02
CA ALA A 91 -9.84 -8.10 4.51
C ALA A 91 -10.80 -8.28 3.32
N ASP A 92 -11.72 -7.36 3.15
CA ASP A 92 -12.68 -7.34 2.05
C ASP A 92 -12.29 -6.23 1.05
N ILE A 93 -11.74 -5.12 1.57
CA ILE A 93 -11.26 -3.96 0.82
C ILE A 93 -9.86 -3.62 1.36
N ALA A 94 -8.94 -3.23 0.47
CA ALA A 94 -7.63 -2.74 0.85
C ALA A 94 -7.22 -1.52 0.01
N TRP A 95 -6.61 -0.54 0.66
CA TRP A 95 -5.94 0.57 0.03
C TRP A 95 -4.48 0.18 -0.15
N LEU A 96 -4.08 -0.08 -1.39
CA LEU A 96 -2.78 -0.65 -1.72
C LEU A 96 -1.99 0.28 -2.65
N PRO A 97 -0.68 0.44 -2.44
CA PRO A 97 0.17 1.01 -3.46
C PRO A 97 0.22 0.08 -4.68
N THR A 98 0.57 0.65 -5.81
CA THR A 98 0.49 0.05 -7.14
C THR A 98 1.07 -1.35 -7.22
N TYR A 99 2.30 -1.56 -6.72
CA TYR A 99 2.94 -2.87 -6.76
C TYR A 99 2.27 -3.87 -5.82
N ALA A 100 1.86 -3.43 -4.63
CA ALA A 100 1.13 -4.30 -3.70
C ALA A 100 -0.20 -4.78 -4.31
N TYR A 101 -0.87 -3.95 -5.12
CA TYR A 101 -2.01 -4.40 -5.91
C TYR A 101 -1.61 -5.45 -6.96
N VAL A 102 -0.54 -5.22 -7.72
CA VAL A 102 -0.05 -6.21 -8.72
C VAL A 102 0.20 -7.57 -8.07
N LEU A 103 0.82 -7.58 -6.88
CA LEU A 103 1.00 -8.80 -6.10
C LEU A 103 -0.32 -9.43 -5.64
N ALA A 104 -1.25 -8.63 -5.10
CA ALA A 104 -2.55 -9.11 -4.65
C ALA A 104 -3.37 -9.67 -5.82
N LYS A 105 -3.27 -9.05 -7.01
CA LYS A 105 -3.89 -9.56 -8.24
C LYS A 105 -3.29 -10.88 -8.66
N GLN A 106 -1.97 -10.97 -8.76
CA GLN A 106 -1.28 -12.18 -9.20
C GLN A 106 -1.50 -13.36 -8.25
N LYS A 107 -1.43 -13.12 -6.95
CA LYS A 107 -1.45 -14.17 -5.92
C LYS A 107 -2.87 -14.59 -5.52
N TYR A 108 -3.80 -13.64 -5.49
CA TYR A 108 -5.14 -13.83 -4.91
C TYR A 108 -6.28 -13.40 -5.81
N ASP A 109 -5.98 -12.98 -7.05
CA ASP A 109 -6.97 -12.49 -8.00
C ASP A 109 -7.85 -11.34 -7.45
N ALA A 110 -7.23 -10.47 -6.63
CA ALA A 110 -7.88 -9.27 -6.12
C ALA A 110 -8.21 -8.29 -7.27
N ASN A 111 -9.23 -7.45 -7.09
CA ASN A 111 -9.76 -6.59 -8.13
C ASN A 111 -9.66 -5.12 -7.74
N VAL A 112 -8.92 -4.32 -8.51
CA VAL A 112 -8.98 -2.86 -8.38
C VAL A 112 -10.33 -2.36 -8.90
N ARG A 113 -10.89 -1.33 -8.26
CA ARG A 113 -12.11 -0.65 -8.70
C ARG A 113 -11.94 0.85 -8.78
N LEU A 114 -11.10 1.41 -7.91
CA LEU A 114 -10.81 2.84 -7.91
C LEU A 114 -9.30 3.05 -7.78
N MET A 115 -8.81 4.16 -8.33
CA MET A 115 -7.47 4.67 -8.10
C MET A 115 -7.54 6.04 -7.44
N THR A 116 -6.51 6.40 -6.71
CA THR A 116 -6.40 7.72 -6.10
C THR A 116 -5.96 8.77 -7.11
N VAL A 117 -6.43 10.01 -6.92
CA VAL A 117 -6.02 11.19 -7.69
C VAL A 117 -5.29 12.14 -6.75
N ARG A 118 -4.17 12.69 -7.18
CA ARG A 118 -3.38 13.70 -6.46
C ARG A 118 -2.98 14.82 -7.41
N ASN A 119 -3.29 16.05 -7.05
CA ASN A 119 -3.02 17.24 -7.90
C ASN A 119 -3.54 17.05 -9.35
N ASP A 120 -4.77 16.55 -9.48
CA ASP A 120 -5.42 16.19 -10.76
C ASP A 120 -4.66 15.15 -11.59
N LEU A 121 -3.68 14.44 -10.98
CA LEU A 121 -2.91 13.40 -11.63
C LEU A 121 -3.28 12.01 -11.12
N THR A 122 -3.35 11.07 -12.06
CA THR A 122 -3.50 9.62 -11.79
C THR A 122 -2.15 8.90 -11.70
N LYS A 123 -1.05 9.65 -11.69
CA LYS A 123 0.33 9.15 -11.66
C LYS A 123 1.18 9.96 -10.69
N TYR A 124 2.16 9.31 -10.10
CA TYR A 124 3.17 9.89 -9.22
C TYR A 124 4.56 9.32 -9.54
N ARG A 125 5.59 9.69 -8.79
CA ARG A 125 6.95 9.16 -8.97
C ARG A 125 7.54 8.72 -7.64
N GLY A 126 8.56 7.87 -7.69
CA GLY A 126 9.52 7.73 -6.60
C GLY A 126 10.60 8.80 -6.68
N GLN A 127 11.17 9.14 -5.54
CA GLN A 127 12.33 10.05 -5.43
C GLN A 127 13.43 9.41 -4.59
N PHE A 128 14.67 9.78 -4.89
CA PHE A 128 15.85 9.49 -4.08
C PHE A 128 16.24 10.76 -3.33
N VAL A 129 16.40 10.66 -2.02
CA VAL A 129 16.60 11.80 -1.13
C VAL A 129 17.81 11.57 -0.24
N THR A 130 18.67 12.58 -0.07
CA THR A 130 19.87 12.53 0.76
C THR A 130 20.09 13.81 1.54
N ASN A 131 20.76 13.72 2.69
CA ASN A 131 21.32 14.86 3.43
C ASN A 131 22.84 14.98 3.22
N ASN A 132 23.46 14.05 2.52
CA ASN A 132 24.90 14.03 2.29
C ASN A 132 25.27 14.96 1.13
N PRO A 133 26.10 16.03 1.35
CA PRO A 133 26.46 16.97 0.30
C PRO A 133 27.33 16.35 -0.81
N ASN A 134 27.93 15.17 -0.56
CA ASN A 134 28.77 14.46 -1.52
C ASN A 134 28.00 13.48 -2.42
N ILE A 135 26.69 13.33 -2.22
CA ILE A 135 25.81 12.48 -3.03
C ILE A 135 24.94 13.40 -3.89
N ASN A 136 25.21 13.51 -5.18
CA ASN A 136 24.56 14.47 -6.07
C ASN A 136 23.83 13.79 -7.26
N SER A 137 24.09 12.50 -7.47
CA SER A 137 23.49 11.69 -8.53
C SER A 137 23.18 10.29 -8.04
N LEU A 138 22.49 9.48 -8.84
CA LEU A 138 22.22 8.08 -8.52
C LEU A 138 23.50 7.26 -8.48
N GLU A 139 24.49 7.57 -9.30
CA GLU A 139 25.79 6.90 -9.38
C GLU A 139 26.56 7.00 -8.04
N ASP A 140 26.39 8.09 -7.29
CA ASP A 140 27.01 8.29 -5.97
C ASP A 140 26.42 7.37 -4.88
N ILE A 141 25.32 6.67 -5.18
CA ILE A 141 24.70 5.68 -4.28
C ILE A 141 25.54 4.39 -4.21
N GLN A 142 26.46 4.19 -5.13
CA GLN A 142 27.36 3.03 -5.10
C GLN A 142 28.05 2.90 -3.73
N GLY A 143 27.85 1.75 -3.08
CA GLY A 143 28.46 1.47 -1.77
C GLY A 143 27.88 2.24 -0.58
N LYS A 144 26.73 2.89 -0.72
CA LYS A 144 26.00 3.62 0.33
C LYS A 144 24.92 2.77 0.99
N ILE A 145 24.40 3.24 2.13
CA ILE A 145 23.26 2.61 2.83
C ILE A 145 21.98 3.29 2.38
N ILE A 146 20.99 2.49 1.95
CA ILE A 146 19.67 3.00 1.53
C ILE A 146 18.62 2.66 2.58
N ALA A 147 17.75 3.63 2.90
CA ALA A 147 16.51 3.45 3.63
C ALA A 147 15.34 3.32 2.65
N TYR A 148 14.85 2.11 2.47
CA TYR A 148 13.62 1.80 1.77
C TYR A 148 12.41 1.89 2.71
N THR A 149 11.21 2.04 2.15
CA THR A 149 9.96 2.13 2.92
C THR A 149 9.51 0.75 3.40
N ASP A 150 9.09 -0.11 2.47
CA ASP A 150 8.59 -1.48 2.70
C ASP A 150 8.88 -2.28 1.41
N ALA A 151 9.08 -3.59 1.53
CA ALA A 151 9.41 -4.46 0.40
C ALA A 151 8.32 -4.49 -0.70
N ALA A 152 7.07 -4.19 -0.37
CA ALA A 152 5.98 -4.07 -1.34
C ALA A 152 5.64 -2.61 -1.71
N SER A 153 6.47 -1.64 -1.31
CA SER A 153 6.29 -0.24 -1.68
C SER A 153 6.78 0.03 -3.09
N THR A 154 5.91 0.54 -3.96
CA THR A 154 6.25 0.84 -5.36
C THR A 154 7.33 1.92 -5.47
N SER A 155 7.08 3.10 -4.90
CA SER A 155 8.01 4.25 -4.95
C SER A 155 9.11 4.21 -3.92
N GLY A 156 8.89 3.48 -2.83
CA GLY A 156 9.85 3.38 -1.72
C GLY A 156 10.81 2.20 -1.83
N TYR A 157 10.61 1.27 -2.78
CA TYR A 157 11.51 0.13 -2.97
C TYR A 157 11.56 -0.36 -4.42
N ILE A 158 10.45 -0.78 -5.01
CA ILE A 158 10.44 -1.54 -6.27
C ILE A 158 11.06 -0.75 -7.42
N TYR A 159 10.50 0.41 -7.75
CA TYR A 159 11.02 1.23 -8.84
C TYR A 159 12.43 1.77 -8.57
N PRO A 160 12.75 2.28 -7.36
CA PRO A 160 14.11 2.66 -7.02
C PRO A 160 15.14 1.52 -7.16
N SER A 161 14.85 0.34 -6.61
CA SER A 161 15.79 -0.79 -6.69
C SER A 161 15.98 -1.29 -8.11
N ALA A 162 14.93 -1.21 -8.92
CA ALA A 162 14.96 -1.53 -10.32
C ALA A 162 15.91 -0.62 -11.11
N ILE A 163 15.80 0.70 -10.93
CA ILE A 163 16.68 1.69 -11.56
C ILE A 163 18.13 1.48 -11.13
N LEU A 164 18.38 1.23 -9.85
CA LEU A 164 19.74 0.97 -9.37
C LEU A 164 20.31 -0.31 -10.01
N LYS A 165 19.51 -1.37 -10.11
CA LYS A 165 19.90 -2.62 -10.79
C LYS A 165 20.20 -2.40 -12.27
N GLU A 166 19.33 -1.69 -12.98
CA GLU A 166 19.52 -1.36 -14.41
C GLU A 166 20.83 -0.59 -14.66
N LYS A 167 21.13 0.37 -13.78
CA LYS A 167 22.37 1.17 -13.83
C LYS A 167 23.61 0.45 -13.30
N GLY A 168 23.47 -0.78 -12.78
CA GLY A 168 24.56 -1.53 -12.16
C GLY A 168 25.06 -0.93 -10.84
N ILE A 169 24.26 -0.10 -10.17
CA ILE A 169 24.58 0.53 -8.89
C ILE A 169 24.25 -0.43 -7.75
N VAL A 170 25.26 -0.77 -6.96
CA VAL A 170 25.13 -1.72 -5.84
C VAL A 170 25.29 -0.98 -4.51
N PRO A 171 24.22 -0.76 -3.74
CA PRO A 171 24.32 -0.24 -2.38
C PRO A 171 25.14 -1.20 -1.49
N LYS A 172 25.79 -0.66 -0.46
CA LYS A 172 26.51 -1.46 0.54
C LYS A 172 25.55 -2.27 1.39
N ASP A 173 24.42 -1.66 1.76
CA ASP A 173 23.41 -2.24 2.63
C ASP A 173 22.08 -1.49 2.48
N HIS A 174 21.00 -2.04 3.04
CA HIS A 174 19.71 -1.38 3.09
C HIS A 174 18.96 -1.67 4.37
N ILE A 175 18.01 -0.78 4.70
CA ILE A 175 17.05 -0.97 5.80
C ILE A 175 15.63 -0.74 5.26
N PHE A 176 14.69 -1.55 5.71
CA PHE A 176 13.26 -1.28 5.54
C PHE A 176 12.75 -0.53 6.75
N ALA A 177 12.37 0.73 6.57
CA ALA A 177 12.02 1.63 7.66
C ALA A 177 10.55 1.52 8.12
N GLY A 178 9.71 0.82 7.34
CA GLY A 178 8.29 0.57 7.64
C GLY A 178 7.33 1.66 7.14
N GLY A 179 7.82 2.83 6.73
CA GLY A 179 7.00 3.94 6.20
C GLY A 179 7.85 5.05 5.60
N HIS A 180 7.22 5.94 4.82
CA HIS A 180 7.91 7.05 4.16
C HIS A 180 8.55 8.04 5.13
N PRO A 181 7.86 8.51 6.19
CA PRO A 181 8.48 9.39 7.18
C PRO A 181 9.67 8.75 7.89
N GLN A 182 9.59 7.45 8.19
CA GLN A 182 10.64 6.70 8.87
C GLN A 182 11.89 6.53 7.99
N ALA A 183 11.71 6.32 6.67
CA ALA A 183 12.81 6.27 5.71
C ALA A 183 13.54 7.64 5.63
N LEU A 184 12.79 8.74 5.57
CA LEU A 184 13.36 10.10 5.59
C LEU A 184 14.09 10.40 6.91
N LEU A 185 13.51 10.01 8.06
CA LEU A 185 14.13 10.16 9.37
C LEU A 185 15.43 9.37 9.50
N ALA A 186 15.54 8.19 8.83
CA ALA A 186 16.77 7.42 8.81
C ALA A 186 17.91 8.21 8.14
N VAL A 187 17.63 8.94 7.07
CA VAL A 187 18.61 9.81 6.40
C VAL A 187 18.85 11.09 7.22
N TYR A 188 17.78 11.71 7.68
CA TYR A 188 17.88 12.94 8.48
C TYR A 188 18.78 12.77 9.71
N SER A 189 18.71 11.59 10.36
CA SER A 189 19.52 11.22 11.54
C SER A 189 20.87 10.58 11.19
N GLY A 190 21.22 10.40 9.92
CA GLY A 190 22.49 9.80 9.50
C GLY A 190 22.57 8.26 9.66
N ARG A 191 21.45 7.56 9.86
CA ARG A 191 21.40 6.09 9.90
C ARG A 191 21.45 5.45 8.51
N ALA A 192 21.09 6.21 7.47
CA ALA A 192 21.22 5.85 6.08
C ALA A 192 21.72 7.05 5.28
N ASP A 193 22.33 6.81 4.14
CA ASP A 193 22.86 7.85 3.26
C ASP A 193 21.79 8.38 2.30
N VAL A 194 20.88 7.52 1.85
CA VAL A 194 19.82 7.83 0.88
C VAL A 194 18.51 7.21 1.34
N ALA A 195 17.41 7.90 1.16
CA ALA A 195 16.06 7.35 1.30
C ALA A 195 15.34 7.33 -0.03
N THR A 196 14.44 6.38 -0.22
CA THR A 196 13.52 6.36 -1.35
C THR A 196 12.08 6.48 -0.85
N THR A 197 11.34 7.44 -1.45
CA THR A 197 9.99 7.78 -1.02
C THR A 197 9.13 8.23 -2.21
N TYR A 198 7.84 8.52 -1.97
CA TYR A 198 6.98 9.08 -3.03
C TYR A 198 7.28 10.56 -3.28
N TRP A 199 7.02 10.98 -4.51
CA TRP A 199 7.04 12.35 -4.96
C TRP A 199 5.79 12.67 -5.78
N SER A 200 5.22 13.85 -5.54
CA SER A 200 4.19 14.48 -6.36
C SER A 200 4.59 15.92 -6.64
N PRO A 201 4.09 16.55 -7.71
CA PRO A 201 4.30 17.97 -7.95
C PRO A 201 3.88 18.83 -6.76
N ALA A 202 4.46 20.02 -6.65
CA ALA A 202 4.01 21.01 -5.68
C ALA A 202 2.54 21.39 -5.93
N ASP A 203 1.85 21.77 -4.87
CA ASP A 203 0.48 22.30 -4.98
C ASP A 203 0.46 23.71 -5.63
N SER A 204 -0.73 24.27 -5.79
CA SER A 204 -0.91 25.60 -6.40
C SER A 204 -0.28 26.75 -5.61
N SER A 205 0.09 26.53 -4.35
CA SER A 205 0.82 27.50 -3.52
C SER A 205 2.34 27.38 -3.65
N GLY A 206 2.83 26.36 -4.36
CA GLY A 206 4.25 26.01 -4.48
C GLY A 206 4.77 25.14 -3.33
N MET A 207 3.91 24.66 -2.41
CA MET A 207 4.30 23.75 -1.35
C MET A 207 4.64 22.38 -1.93
N PRO A 208 5.84 21.82 -1.66
CA PRO A 208 6.17 20.46 -2.08
C PRO A 208 5.20 19.44 -1.48
N MET A 209 4.60 18.62 -2.34
CA MET A 209 3.63 17.58 -1.96
C MET A 209 4.25 16.19 -1.98
N ASP A 210 5.52 16.08 -1.63
CA ASP A 210 6.24 14.82 -1.50
C ASP A 210 6.36 14.38 -0.04
N ALA A 211 6.93 13.19 0.18
CA ALA A 211 7.00 12.59 1.52
C ALA A 211 7.71 13.46 2.58
N ARG A 212 8.57 14.42 2.18
CA ARG A 212 9.28 15.32 3.12
C ARG A 212 8.32 16.27 3.83
N GLU A 213 7.20 16.63 3.20
CA GLU A 213 6.14 17.46 3.80
C GLU A 213 5.65 16.85 5.14
N LYS A 214 5.63 15.54 5.25
CA LYS A 214 5.19 14.82 6.47
C LYS A 214 6.10 15.03 7.68
N LEU A 215 7.31 15.49 7.46
CA LEU A 215 8.25 15.87 8.52
C LEU A 215 8.29 17.38 8.80
N PHE A 216 7.71 18.21 7.93
CA PHE A 216 7.87 19.65 7.98
C PHE A 216 7.42 20.25 9.33
N SER A 217 6.35 19.74 9.94
CA SER A 217 5.86 20.22 11.23
C SER A 217 6.83 19.99 12.40
N THR A 218 7.64 18.94 12.33
CA THR A 218 8.61 18.57 13.38
C THR A 218 10.06 18.89 13.01
N HIS A 219 10.33 19.02 11.71
CA HIS A 219 11.64 19.31 11.12
C HIS A 219 11.48 20.37 10.03
N PRO A 220 11.33 21.68 10.42
CA PRO A 220 11.05 22.75 9.46
C PRO A 220 12.11 22.96 8.38
N ASP A 221 13.34 22.49 8.63
CA ASP A 221 14.47 22.54 7.70
C ASP A 221 14.57 21.31 6.78
N VAL A 222 13.55 20.46 6.76
CA VAL A 222 13.56 19.19 6.01
C VAL A 222 13.81 19.37 4.50
N PHE A 223 13.24 20.41 3.89
CA PHE A 223 13.40 20.65 2.45
C PHE A 223 14.80 21.15 2.08
N GLU A 224 15.48 21.81 3.02
CA GLU A 224 16.86 22.27 2.85
C GLU A 224 17.85 21.13 3.09
N LYS A 225 17.63 20.35 4.17
CA LYS A 225 18.51 19.25 4.56
C LYS A 225 18.39 18.02 3.68
N LEU A 226 17.17 17.67 3.30
CA LEU A 226 16.90 16.48 2.50
C LEU A 226 16.70 16.86 1.03
N ARG A 227 17.77 16.75 0.24
CA ARG A 227 17.79 17.09 -1.18
C ARG A 227 17.34 15.90 -2.03
N ILE A 228 16.59 16.16 -3.10
CA ILE A 228 16.24 15.16 -4.11
C ILE A 228 17.43 15.08 -5.09
N ILE A 229 17.90 13.87 -5.39
CA ILE A 229 18.99 13.59 -6.31
C ILE A 229 18.57 12.79 -7.55
N GLY A 230 17.32 12.37 -7.60
CA GLY A 230 16.77 11.64 -8.75
C GLY A 230 15.33 11.21 -8.55
N PHE A 231 14.71 10.81 -9.65
CA PHE A 231 13.32 10.33 -9.71
C PHE A 231 13.24 9.00 -10.44
N THR A 232 12.18 8.24 -10.13
CA THR A 232 11.78 7.07 -10.94
C THR A 232 10.99 7.52 -12.17
N ASP A 233 10.61 6.56 -13.01
CA ASP A 233 9.54 6.75 -13.98
C ASP A 233 8.20 6.99 -13.30
N TRP A 234 7.20 7.39 -14.09
CA TRP A 234 5.84 7.59 -13.64
C TRP A 234 5.19 6.28 -13.25
N ILE A 235 4.52 6.27 -12.10
CA ILE A 235 3.84 5.15 -11.48
C ILE A 235 2.34 5.46 -11.46
N PRO A 236 1.45 4.58 -11.92
CA PRO A 236 0.01 4.74 -11.68
C PRO A 236 -0.27 4.87 -10.18
N ASN A 237 -1.23 5.70 -9.81
CA ASN A 237 -1.54 5.94 -8.40
C ASN A 237 -2.09 4.69 -7.67
N ASP A 238 -2.12 4.80 -6.34
CA ASP A 238 -2.56 3.76 -5.42
C ASP A 238 -4.02 3.35 -5.68
N THR A 239 -4.35 2.15 -5.26
CA THR A 239 -5.61 1.47 -5.58
C THR A 239 -6.54 1.38 -4.37
N VAL A 240 -7.86 1.38 -4.63
CA VAL A 240 -8.85 0.76 -3.75
C VAL A 240 -9.21 -0.60 -4.35
N THR A 241 -8.74 -1.63 -3.69
CA THR A 241 -8.75 -3.02 -4.16
C THR A 241 -9.71 -3.86 -3.33
N PHE A 242 -10.50 -4.67 -4.02
CA PHE A 242 -11.48 -5.58 -3.43
C PHE A 242 -10.97 -7.01 -3.53
N ARG A 243 -11.26 -7.84 -2.53
CA ARG A 243 -10.92 -9.25 -2.59
C ARG A 243 -11.70 -9.98 -3.69
N LYS A 244 -11.15 -11.09 -4.17
CA LYS A 244 -11.85 -12.01 -5.06
C LYS A 244 -13.21 -12.45 -4.49
N ASN A 245 -14.18 -12.63 -5.39
CA ASN A 245 -15.51 -13.18 -5.07
C ASN A 245 -16.28 -12.43 -3.97
N MET A 246 -16.11 -11.12 -3.85
CA MET A 246 -17.01 -10.29 -3.06
C MET A 246 -18.41 -10.28 -3.71
N PRO A 247 -19.52 -10.25 -2.96
CA PRO A 247 -20.86 -10.17 -3.56
C PRO A 247 -20.97 -8.96 -4.48
N GLU A 248 -21.34 -9.18 -5.74
CA GLU A 248 -21.26 -8.17 -6.81
C GLU A 248 -22.06 -6.90 -6.50
N GLU A 249 -23.31 -7.06 -6.05
CA GLU A 249 -24.17 -5.90 -5.78
C GLU A 249 -23.62 -5.08 -4.57
N LEU A 250 -23.16 -5.76 -3.51
CA LEU A 250 -22.54 -5.10 -2.38
C LEU A 250 -21.26 -4.37 -2.78
N GLU A 251 -20.43 -4.97 -3.63
CA GLU A 251 -19.22 -4.35 -4.16
C GLU A 251 -19.56 -3.09 -4.98
N LYS A 252 -20.54 -3.15 -5.90
CA LYS A 252 -20.98 -2.01 -6.70
C LYS A 252 -21.49 -0.85 -5.84
N GLU A 253 -22.31 -1.15 -4.84
CA GLU A 253 -22.83 -0.14 -3.92
C GLU A 253 -21.70 0.53 -3.12
N VAL A 254 -20.74 -0.24 -2.63
CA VAL A 254 -19.59 0.30 -1.89
C VAL A 254 -18.67 1.12 -2.79
N VAL A 255 -18.39 0.66 -4.01
CA VAL A 255 -17.59 1.42 -5.01
C VAL A 255 -18.26 2.76 -5.31
N LYS A 256 -19.59 2.74 -5.57
CA LYS A 256 -20.34 3.97 -5.83
C LYS A 256 -20.29 4.92 -4.63
N ALA A 257 -20.51 4.41 -3.42
CA ALA A 257 -20.49 5.24 -2.22
C ALA A 257 -19.10 5.84 -1.94
N LEU A 258 -18.02 5.09 -2.18
CA LEU A 258 -16.64 5.60 -2.09
C LEU A 258 -16.38 6.71 -3.11
N TYR A 259 -16.80 6.50 -4.35
CA TYR A 259 -16.65 7.49 -5.41
C TYR A 259 -17.42 8.78 -5.09
N ASP A 260 -18.70 8.66 -4.72
CA ASP A 260 -19.54 9.80 -4.35
C ASP A 260 -18.98 10.53 -3.11
N PHE A 261 -18.51 9.79 -2.11
CA PHE A 261 -17.85 10.37 -0.95
C PHE A 261 -16.63 11.20 -1.35
N ALA A 262 -15.78 10.68 -2.24
CA ALA A 262 -14.59 11.38 -2.71
C ALA A 262 -14.89 12.70 -3.41
N GLN A 263 -16.07 12.85 -4.01
CA GLN A 263 -16.51 14.11 -4.63
C GLN A 263 -17.03 15.13 -3.61
N SER A 264 -17.39 14.70 -2.40
CA SER A 264 -17.94 15.59 -1.37
C SER A 264 -16.85 16.45 -0.72
N PRO A 265 -17.17 17.66 -0.18
CA PRO A 265 -16.20 18.45 0.58
C PRO A 265 -15.58 17.70 1.77
N GLN A 266 -16.39 16.93 2.50
CA GLN A 266 -15.92 16.09 3.61
C GLN A 266 -14.98 15.00 3.12
N GLY A 267 -15.32 14.33 2.01
CA GLY A 267 -14.52 13.26 1.43
C GLY A 267 -13.16 13.78 0.98
N LYS A 268 -13.11 14.90 0.26
CA LYS A 268 -11.86 15.54 -0.16
C LYS A 268 -10.97 15.87 1.04
N ALA A 269 -11.51 16.47 2.10
CA ALA A 269 -10.75 16.78 3.31
C ALA A 269 -10.22 15.52 4.01
N THR A 270 -11.05 14.45 4.10
CA THR A 270 -10.66 13.18 4.71
C THR A 270 -9.56 12.47 3.91
N LEU A 271 -9.73 12.38 2.59
CA LEU A 271 -8.78 11.75 1.69
C LEU A 271 -7.44 12.51 1.65
N LYS A 272 -7.50 13.85 1.71
CA LYS A 272 -6.31 14.70 1.82
C LYS A 272 -5.51 14.40 3.08
N THR A 273 -6.20 14.24 4.21
CA THR A 273 -5.56 13.86 5.50
C THR A 273 -5.00 12.44 5.47
N LEU A 274 -5.67 11.51 4.78
CA LEU A 274 -5.28 10.10 4.70
C LEU A 274 -3.93 9.92 4.00
N TYR A 275 -3.86 10.25 2.73
CA TYR A 275 -2.69 9.99 1.87
C TYR A 275 -2.43 11.12 0.85
N ASP A 276 -2.78 12.36 1.16
CA ASP A 276 -2.76 13.49 0.20
C ASP A 276 -3.56 13.25 -1.08
N VAL A 277 -4.66 12.52 -0.96
CA VAL A 277 -5.54 12.18 -2.06
C VAL A 277 -6.58 13.29 -2.24
N ASP A 278 -6.75 13.79 -3.45
CA ASP A 278 -7.72 14.84 -3.79
C ASP A 278 -9.04 14.26 -4.30
N GLY A 279 -9.03 13.00 -4.76
CA GLY A 279 -10.20 12.32 -5.30
C GLY A 279 -9.95 10.85 -5.61
N LEU A 280 -10.97 10.20 -6.13
CA LEU A 280 -10.93 8.83 -6.63
C LEU A 280 -11.47 8.80 -8.06
N GLU A 281 -10.87 7.98 -8.92
CA GLU A 281 -11.34 7.65 -10.26
C GLU A 281 -11.54 6.16 -10.42
N HIS A 282 -12.43 5.76 -11.34
CA HIS A 282 -12.58 4.35 -11.68
C HIS A 282 -11.30 3.79 -12.30
N ALA A 283 -10.95 2.58 -11.92
CA ALA A 283 -9.77 1.90 -12.42
C ALA A 283 -10.05 0.43 -12.72
N SER A 284 -9.25 -0.10 -13.63
CA SER A 284 -9.26 -1.50 -14.04
C SER A 284 -7.85 -2.10 -13.92
N ASP A 285 -7.74 -3.41 -14.01
CA ASP A 285 -6.45 -4.10 -13.99
C ASP A 285 -5.53 -3.67 -15.16
N ALA A 286 -6.10 -3.28 -16.29
CA ALA A 286 -5.34 -2.81 -17.46
C ALA A 286 -4.53 -1.54 -17.19
N ASP A 287 -4.97 -0.67 -16.29
CA ASP A 287 -4.26 0.56 -15.91
C ASP A 287 -2.90 0.27 -15.24
N TYR A 288 -2.71 -0.96 -14.74
CA TYR A 288 -1.52 -1.41 -14.03
C TYR A 288 -0.62 -2.33 -14.86
N GLU A 289 -0.94 -2.56 -16.15
CA GLU A 289 -0.11 -3.40 -17.02
C GLU A 289 1.28 -2.79 -17.24
N VAL A 290 1.38 -1.47 -17.33
CA VAL A 290 2.68 -0.77 -17.44
C VAL A 290 3.63 -1.13 -16.28
N VAL A 291 3.10 -1.41 -15.09
CA VAL A 291 3.93 -1.82 -13.93
C VAL A 291 4.44 -3.23 -14.13
N ARG A 292 3.61 -4.15 -14.63
CA ARG A 292 4.01 -5.53 -14.92
C ARG A 292 5.05 -5.58 -16.05
N GLU A 293 4.87 -4.74 -17.08
CA GLU A 293 5.84 -4.60 -18.16
C GLU A 293 7.21 -4.11 -17.64
N ALA A 294 7.22 -3.07 -16.80
CA ALA A 294 8.43 -2.56 -16.17
C ALA A 294 9.13 -3.65 -15.34
N LEU A 295 8.39 -4.41 -14.52
CA LEU A 295 8.94 -5.50 -13.73
C LEU A 295 9.52 -6.63 -14.61
N ARG A 296 8.83 -7.03 -15.68
CA ARG A 296 9.32 -8.03 -16.65
C ARG A 296 10.60 -7.58 -17.34
N ALA A 297 10.66 -6.32 -17.79
CA ALA A 297 11.84 -5.75 -18.42
C ALA A 297 13.08 -5.77 -17.50
N MET A 298 12.86 -5.68 -16.19
CA MET A 298 13.92 -5.73 -15.17
C MET A 298 14.24 -7.14 -14.66
N ASN A 299 13.64 -8.19 -15.27
CA ASN A 299 13.73 -9.58 -14.78
C ASN A 299 13.38 -9.71 -13.29
N MET A 300 12.39 -8.94 -12.84
CA MET A 300 11.87 -8.98 -11.46
C MET A 300 10.55 -9.76 -11.47
N ASP A 301 10.55 -10.96 -10.86
CA ASP A 301 9.29 -11.68 -10.62
C ASP A 301 8.62 -11.08 -9.38
N PRO A 302 7.40 -10.51 -9.52
CA PRO A 302 6.65 -10.01 -8.38
C PRO A 302 6.53 -11.03 -7.24
N ALA A 303 6.37 -12.32 -7.55
CA ALA A 303 6.18 -13.38 -6.56
C ALA A 303 7.45 -13.71 -5.73
N GLU A 304 8.64 -13.39 -6.24
CA GLU A 304 9.90 -13.66 -5.55
C GLU A 304 10.27 -12.59 -4.53
N MET A 305 9.73 -11.39 -4.64
CA MET A 305 10.11 -10.25 -3.81
C MET A 305 9.41 -10.21 -2.44
N LEU A 306 8.50 -11.14 -2.16
CA LEU A 306 7.85 -11.32 -0.85
C LEU A 306 8.32 -12.58 -0.11
N LYS A 307 9.34 -13.29 -0.62
CA LYS A 307 10.01 -14.37 0.08
C LYS A 307 11.10 -13.81 0.98
#